data_44049b545c67ca3fe00aca6189ce96e0
#
_entry.id   44049b545c67ca3fe00aca6189ce96e0
#
_cell.length_a   1.000
_cell.length_b   1.000
_cell.length_c   1.000
_cell.angle_alpha   90.00
_cell.angle_beta   90.00
_cell.angle_gamma   90.00
#
_symmetry.space_group_name_H-M   'P 1'
#
loop_
_entity.id
_entity.type
_entity.pdbx_description
1 polymer ?
#
loop_
_entity_poly.entity_id
_entity_poly.type
_entity_poly.pdbx_seq_one_letter_code
_entity_poly.pdbx_strand_id
1 'polypeptide(L)'
;MRYQEYMDIIRTVNDRFRYYKSIESLFELDQWSGLPELGGAYRQQMSAFVGTQKAGLFQTEDAKKAFEYFANVDEGQIEDPIEHGLIRTFKSRYRNAVRVPEETMKQYNLLRADVMSAWKHARERKDYHVFEPWLKQVFDLKKKIALAIDPDAPAFDTMIGAVDEGLKSADVSREFDVLKRGIGEILDKITKADLGVNEEIFLREEDPDEMSAFGRRLAAEAGYDQRKGGF
;
A
#
# COMPACT_ATOMS: atom_id res chain seq x y z
N MET A 1 13.67 -33.21 -3.54
CA MET A 1 12.68 -33.38 -2.47
C MET A 1 12.54 -32.10 -1.64
N ARG A 2 13.58 -31.60 -0.95
CA ARG A 2 13.48 -30.42 -0.08
C ARG A 2 13.07 -29.13 -0.78
N TYR A 3 13.56 -28.85 -2.00
CA TYR A 3 13.20 -27.63 -2.74
C TYR A 3 11.69 -27.52 -2.94
N GLN A 4 11.07 -28.55 -3.50
CA GLN A 4 9.62 -28.54 -3.79
C GLN A 4 8.78 -28.44 -2.51
N GLU A 5 9.18 -29.11 -1.43
CA GLU A 5 8.52 -29.04 -0.13
C GLU A 5 8.48 -27.58 0.40
N TYR A 6 9.61 -26.87 0.35
CA TYR A 6 9.66 -25.48 0.78
C TYR A 6 8.97 -24.51 -0.20
N MET A 7 8.98 -24.82 -1.50
CA MET A 7 8.18 -24.07 -2.47
C MET A 7 6.67 -24.19 -2.20
N ASP A 8 6.20 -25.37 -1.81
CA ASP A 8 4.79 -25.58 -1.48
C ASP A 8 4.38 -24.81 -0.21
N ILE A 9 5.29 -24.70 0.76
CA ILE A 9 5.08 -23.80 1.92
C ILE A 9 4.97 -22.35 1.47
N ILE A 10 5.90 -21.88 0.63
CA ILE A 10 5.86 -20.49 0.10
C ILE A 10 4.58 -20.23 -0.66
N ARG A 11 4.15 -21.11 -1.54
CA ARG A 11 2.90 -21.00 -2.30
C ARG A 11 1.71 -20.92 -1.36
N THR A 12 1.63 -21.82 -0.37
CA THR A 12 0.55 -21.83 0.64
C THR A 12 0.49 -20.51 1.44
N VAL A 13 1.63 -20.02 1.91
CA VAL A 13 1.72 -18.75 2.64
C VAL A 13 1.31 -17.59 1.74
N ASN A 14 1.78 -17.56 0.47
CA ASN A 14 1.43 -16.51 -0.47
C ASN A 14 -0.08 -16.49 -0.78
N ASP A 15 -0.69 -17.65 -1.01
CA ASP A 15 -2.14 -17.73 -1.31
C ASP A 15 -2.97 -17.28 -0.12
N ARG A 16 -2.66 -17.73 1.09
CA ARG A 16 -3.33 -17.26 2.31
C ARG A 16 -3.14 -15.77 2.52
N PHE A 17 -1.93 -15.24 2.27
CA PHE A 17 -1.67 -13.81 2.34
C PHE A 17 -2.55 -13.03 1.35
N ARG A 18 -2.71 -13.51 0.12
CA ARG A 18 -3.59 -12.91 -0.88
C ARG A 18 -5.05 -12.93 -0.45
N TYR A 19 -5.52 -14.03 0.17
CA TYR A 19 -6.89 -14.10 0.69
C TYR A 19 -7.13 -13.06 1.78
N TYR A 20 -6.21 -12.91 2.73
CA TYR A 20 -6.34 -11.86 3.75
C TYR A 20 -6.27 -10.46 3.15
N LYS A 21 -5.42 -10.22 2.16
CA LYS A 21 -5.39 -8.93 1.43
C LYS A 21 -6.71 -8.64 0.72
N SER A 22 -7.33 -9.64 0.11
CA SER A 22 -8.65 -9.48 -0.53
C SER A 22 -9.74 -9.13 0.50
N ILE A 23 -9.72 -9.76 1.67
CA ILE A 23 -10.65 -9.42 2.77
C ILE A 23 -10.42 -7.98 3.24
N GLU A 24 -9.17 -7.55 3.42
CA GLU A 24 -8.84 -6.15 3.77
C GLU A 24 -9.36 -5.17 2.71
N SER A 25 -9.21 -5.48 1.43
CA SER A 25 -9.72 -4.63 0.34
C SER A 25 -11.26 -4.53 0.34
N LEU A 26 -11.96 -5.62 0.69
CA LEU A 26 -13.41 -5.57 0.88
C LEU A 26 -13.81 -4.69 2.08
N PHE A 27 -13.02 -4.70 3.15
CA PHE A 27 -13.26 -3.82 4.30
C PHE A 27 -13.03 -2.35 3.94
N GLU A 28 -11.99 -2.07 3.14
CA GLU A 28 -11.73 -0.72 2.62
C GLU A 28 -12.88 -0.24 1.72
N LEU A 29 -13.34 -1.09 0.80
CA LEU A 29 -14.48 -0.76 -0.06
C LEU A 29 -15.74 -0.45 0.75
N ASP A 30 -16.07 -1.31 1.72
CA ASP A 30 -17.23 -1.13 2.59
C ASP A 30 -17.16 0.18 3.40
N GLN A 31 -15.96 0.55 3.85
CA GLN A 31 -15.73 1.82 4.58
C GLN A 31 -16.05 3.05 3.74
N TRP A 32 -15.84 2.98 2.42
CA TRP A 32 -16.06 4.11 1.51
C TRP A 32 -17.46 4.11 0.89
N SER A 33 -18.15 2.97 0.85
CA SER A 33 -19.40 2.83 0.11
C SER A 33 -20.65 2.59 0.97
N GLY A 34 -20.58 1.85 2.05
CA GLY A 34 -21.81 1.40 2.70
C GLY A 34 -21.72 1.14 4.21
N LEU A 35 -20.58 1.43 4.86
CA LEU A 35 -20.46 1.18 6.30
C LEU A 35 -21.41 2.09 7.10
N PRO A 36 -22.36 1.54 7.87
CA PRO A 36 -23.23 2.33 8.75
C PRO A 36 -22.40 3.13 9.76
N GLU A 37 -22.89 4.33 10.13
CA GLU A 37 -22.21 5.26 11.05
C GLU A 37 -21.72 4.58 12.34
N LEU A 38 -22.52 3.70 12.93
CA LEU A 38 -22.19 2.97 14.17
C LEU A 38 -21.43 1.66 13.91
N GLY A 39 -21.20 1.27 12.66
CA GLY A 39 -20.53 0.02 12.29
C GLY A 39 -19.01 0.07 12.42
N GLY A 40 -18.41 1.25 12.57
CA GLY A 40 -16.96 1.47 12.52
C GLY A 40 -16.17 0.68 13.56
N ALA A 41 -16.61 0.65 14.82
CA ALA A 41 -15.91 -0.05 15.89
C ALA A 41 -15.81 -1.57 15.66
N TYR A 42 -16.88 -2.20 15.23
CA TYR A 42 -16.88 -3.63 14.90
C TYR A 42 -16.01 -3.93 13.67
N ARG A 43 -16.07 -3.08 12.64
CA ARG A 43 -15.22 -3.21 11.46
C ARG A 43 -13.73 -3.13 11.81
N GLN A 44 -13.35 -2.24 12.73
CA GLN A 44 -11.97 -2.14 13.22
C GLN A 44 -11.51 -3.43 13.91
N GLN A 45 -12.36 -4.05 14.74
CA GLN A 45 -12.03 -5.32 15.39
C GLN A 45 -11.81 -6.43 14.37
N MET A 46 -12.67 -6.52 13.34
CA MET A 46 -12.50 -7.48 12.25
C MET A 46 -11.19 -7.24 11.48
N SER A 47 -10.89 -5.99 11.15
CA SER A 47 -9.65 -5.62 10.45
C SER A 47 -8.40 -5.96 11.27
N ALA A 48 -8.43 -5.71 12.58
CA ALA A 48 -7.35 -6.07 13.49
C ALA A 48 -7.15 -7.59 13.56
N PHE A 49 -8.24 -8.36 13.64
CA PHE A 49 -8.19 -9.82 13.62
C PHE A 49 -7.56 -10.34 12.31
N VAL A 50 -8.04 -9.89 11.15
CA VAL A 50 -7.49 -10.28 9.84
C VAL A 50 -6.01 -9.90 9.73
N GLY A 51 -5.64 -8.70 10.17
CA GLY A 51 -4.24 -8.25 10.18
C GLY A 51 -3.34 -9.16 11.04
N THR A 52 -3.83 -9.58 12.23
CA THR A 52 -3.11 -10.53 13.10
C THR A 52 -2.95 -11.89 12.43
N GLN A 53 -4.00 -12.45 11.85
CA GLN A 53 -3.92 -13.73 11.13
C GLN A 53 -2.95 -13.67 9.96
N LYS A 54 -2.97 -12.58 9.20
CA LYS A 54 -2.05 -12.35 8.08
C LYS A 54 -0.58 -12.27 8.54
N ALA A 55 -0.29 -11.55 9.62
CA ALA A 55 1.05 -11.47 10.20
C ALA A 55 1.53 -12.83 10.72
N GLY A 56 0.66 -13.59 11.37
CA GLY A 56 0.94 -14.93 11.89
C GLY A 56 1.37 -15.95 10.84
N LEU A 57 1.07 -15.73 9.55
CA LEU A 57 1.52 -16.61 8.47
C LEU A 57 3.04 -16.75 8.40
N PHE A 58 3.77 -15.71 8.79
CA PHE A 58 5.23 -15.66 8.75
C PHE A 58 5.88 -16.05 10.07
N GLN A 59 5.10 -16.27 11.13
CA GLN A 59 5.60 -16.62 12.47
C GLN A 59 5.60 -18.13 12.74
N THR A 60 5.31 -18.96 11.72
CA THR A 60 5.29 -20.40 11.83
C THR A 60 6.70 -21.01 11.67
N GLU A 61 6.93 -22.17 12.28
CA GLU A 61 8.18 -22.90 12.11
C GLU A 61 8.43 -23.31 10.65
N ASP A 62 7.37 -23.61 9.89
CA ASP A 62 7.50 -23.95 8.48
C ASP A 62 7.91 -22.74 7.64
N ALA A 63 7.36 -21.56 7.90
CA ALA A 63 7.79 -20.33 7.24
C ALA A 63 9.26 -19.99 7.56
N LYS A 64 9.69 -20.22 8.81
CA LYS A 64 11.08 -20.03 9.23
C LYS A 64 12.02 -20.98 8.49
N LYS A 65 11.71 -22.27 8.45
CA LYS A 65 12.52 -23.27 7.73
C LYS A 65 12.60 -22.98 6.23
N ALA A 66 11.49 -22.59 5.61
CA ALA A 66 11.47 -22.18 4.21
C ALA A 66 12.36 -20.94 3.97
N PHE A 67 12.29 -19.94 4.85
CA PHE A 67 13.15 -18.76 4.78
C PHE A 67 14.64 -19.13 4.92
N GLU A 68 15.02 -19.95 5.91
CA GLU A 68 16.40 -20.39 6.14
C GLU A 68 16.94 -21.18 4.94
N TYR A 69 16.12 -22.04 4.34
CA TYR A 69 16.50 -22.79 3.15
C TYR A 69 16.81 -21.86 1.98
N PHE A 70 15.87 -20.96 1.64
CA PHE A 70 16.04 -20.07 0.48
C PHE A 70 16.97 -18.89 0.75
N ALA A 71 17.34 -18.60 2.00
CA ALA A 71 18.41 -17.65 2.32
C ALA A 71 19.77 -18.08 1.78
N ASN A 72 19.99 -19.40 1.63
CA ASN A 72 21.23 -20.01 1.16
C ASN A 72 21.17 -20.49 -0.31
N VAL A 73 20.05 -20.27 -1.00
CA VAL A 73 19.91 -20.61 -2.43
C VAL A 73 20.32 -19.40 -3.26
N ASP A 74 21.17 -19.64 -4.24
CA ASP A 74 21.52 -18.63 -5.25
C ASP A 74 20.32 -18.36 -6.15
N GLU A 75 19.73 -17.19 -6.01
CA GLU A 75 18.54 -16.78 -6.78
C GLU A 75 18.81 -16.74 -8.29
N GLY A 76 20.07 -16.54 -8.72
CA GLY A 76 20.46 -16.59 -10.12
C GLY A 76 20.34 -17.98 -10.77
N GLN A 77 20.21 -19.04 -9.98
CA GLN A 77 20.01 -20.41 -10.45
C GLN A 77 18.53 -20.82 -10.56
N ILE A 78 17.60 -19.91 -10.19
CA ILE A 78 16.16 -20.18 -10.27
C ILE A 78 15.68 -19.76 -11.66
N GLU A 79 15.47 -20.75 -12.54
CA GLU A 79 15.10 -20.53 -13.94
C GLU A 79 13.65 -20.04 -14.11
N ASP A 80 12.72 -20.51 -13.25
CA ASP A 80 11.31 -20.10 -13.33
C ASP A 80 11.12 -18.71 -12.72
N PRO A 81 10.76 -17.69 -13.53
CA PRO A 81 10.58 -16.32 -13.06
C PRO A 81 9.45 -16.17 -12.03
N ILE A 82 8.46 -17.07 -12.05
CA ILE A 82 7.35 -17.06 -11.07
C ILE A 82 7.88 -17.56 -9.72
N GLU A 83 8.62 -18.66 -9.69
CA GLU A 83 9.22 -19.18 -8.45
C GLU A 83 10.22 -18.19 -7.88
N HIS A 84 11.08 -17.61 -8.74
CA HIS A 84 12.00 -16.54 -8.33
C HIS A 84 11.25 -15.36 -7.67
N GLY A 85 10.19 -14.86 -8.30
CA GLY A 85 9.37 -13.79 -7.76
C GLY A 85 8.68 -14.14 -6.45
N LEU A 86 8.17 -15.38 -6.30
CA LEU A 86 7.55 -15.88 -5.08
C LEU A 86 8.55 -15.96 -3.92
N ILE A 87 9.74 -16.52 -4.16
CA ILE A 87 10.80 -16.64 -3.16
C ILE A 87 11.25 -15.25 -2.69
N ARG A 88 11.55 -14.35 -3.61
CA ARG A 88 11.95 -12.97 -3.32
C ARG A 88 10.90 -12.23 -2.47
N THR A 89 9.66 -12.30 -2.89
CA THR A 89 8.53 -11.67 -2.18
C THR A 89 8.32 -12.27 -0.80
N PHE A 90 8.40 -13.59 -0.68
CA PHE A 90 8.30 -14.29 0.60
C PHE A 90 9.42 -13.88 1.55
N LYS A 91 10.68 -13.87 1.08
CA LYS A 91 11.84 -13.45 1.89
C LYS A 91 11.69 -12.02 2.42
N SER A 92 11.24 -11.11 1.58
CA SER A 92 10.99 -9.72 1.96
C SER A 92 9.90 -9.61 3.04
N ARG A 93 8.74 -10.24 2.82
CA ARG A 93 7.62 -10.24 3.77
C ARG A 93 7.96 -10.91 5.09
N TYR A 94 8.68 -12.04 5.05
CA TYR A 94 9.14 -12.75 6.24
C TYR A 94 10.05 -11.85 7.09
N ARG A 95 11.07 -11.24 6.48
CA ARG A 95 11.97 -10.31 7.20
C ARG A 95 11.18 -9.18 7.87
N ASN A 96 10.25 -8.56 7.16
CA ASN A 96 9.45 -7.48 7.69
C ASN A 96 8.55 -7.94 8.87
N ALA A 97 7.96 -9.12 8.76
CA ALA A 97 7.09 -9.66 9.80
C ALA A 97 7.84 -10.08 11.07
N VAL A 98 9.09 -10.54 10.94
CA VAL A 98 9.88 -11.06 12.08
C VAL A 98 10.72 -9.95 12.75
N ARG A 99 11.17 -8.95 11.98
CA ARG A 99 12.05 -7.89 12.50
C ARG A 99 11.31 -6.78 13.23
N VAL A 100 10.07 -6.50 12.85
CA VAL A 100 9.29 -5.44 13.50
C VAL A 100 8.64 -5.97 14.78
N PRO A 101 8.91 -5.36 15.95
CA PRO A 101 8.26 -5.79 17.19
C PRO A 101 6.74 -5.68 17.11
N GLU A 102 6.04 -6.70 17.61
CA GLU A 102 4.57 -6.77 17.58
C GLU A 102 3.93 -5.52 18.23
N GLU A 103 4.48 -5.07 19.34
CA GLU A 103 3.99 -3.88 20.06
C GLU A 103 4.09 -2.62 19.17
N THR A 104 5.14 -2.48 18.38
CA THR A 104 5.29 -1.34 17.44
C THR A 104 4.22 -1.39 16.35
N MET A 105 3.94 -2.57 15.80
CA MET A 105 2.88 -2.75 14.81
C MET A 105 1.49 -2.50 15.40
N LYS A 106 1.25 -2.95 16.63
CA LYS A 106 0.01 -2.69 17.34
C LYS A 106 -0.22 -1.19 17.57
N GLN A 107 0.80 -0.47 18.05
CA GLN A 107 0.74 0.99 18.20
C GLN A 107 0.45 1.69 16.87
N TYR A 108 1.12 1.28 15.78
CA TYR A 108 0.88 1.85 14.46
C TYR A 108 -0.56 1.61 13.96
N ASN A 109 -1.09 0.41 14.16
CA ASN A 109 -2.44 0.06 13.73
C ASN A 109 -3.51 0.82 14.53
N LEU A 110 -3.32 1.01 15.84
CA LEU A 110 -4.21 1.83 16.67
C LEU A 110 -4.18 3.29 16.25
N LEU A 111 -2.98 3.84 16.03
CA LEU A 111 -2.80 5.24 15.62
C LEU A 111 -3.49 5.55 14.29
N ARG A 112 -3.55 4.62 13.33
CA ARG A 112 -4.15 4.85 12.02
C ARG A 112 -5.62 5.32 12.08
N ALA A 113 -6.39 4.77 13.00
CA ALA A 113 -7.80 5.14 13.16
C ALA A 113 -7.95 6.59 13.67
N ASP A 114 -7.17 6.93 14.71
CA ASP A 114 -7.20 8.25 15.33
C ASP A 114 -6.70 9.33 14.35
N VAL A 115 -5.65 9.02 13.59
CA VAL A 115 -5.08 9.89 12.55
C VAL A 115 -6.12 10.26 11.48
N MET A 116 -6.92 9.29 11.02
CA MET A 116 -7.95 9.54 10.02
C MET A 116 -9.05 10.46 10.55
N SER A 117 -9.46 10.27 11.80
CA SER A 117 -10.43 11.13 12.46
C SER A 117 -9.87 12.55 12.64
N ALA A 118 -8.64 12.68 13.13
CA ALA A 118 -7.97 13.97 13.29
C ALA A 118 -7.82 14.72 11.96
N TRP A 119 -7.50 13.99 10.87
CA TRP A 119 -7.41 14.56 9.53
C TRP A 119 -8.75 15.14 9.04
N LYS A 120 -9.87 14.41 9.23
CA LYS A 120 -11.20 14.89 8.87
C LYS A 120 -11.53 16.19 9.62
N HIS A 121 -11.34 16.21 10.93
CA HIS A 121 -11.58 17.40 11.75
C HIS A 121 -10.70 18.60 11.35
N ALA A 122 -9.43 18.36 11.05
CA ALA A 122 -8.52 19.41 10.59
C ALA A 122 -8.97 20.01 9.24
N ARG A 123 -9.44 19.16 8.31
CA ARG A 123 -9.99 19.60 7.02
C ARG A 123 -11.26 20.44 7.18
N GLU A 124 -12.20 20.00 8.00
CA GLU A 124 -13.45 20.72 8.28
C GLU A 124 -13.17 22.11 8.85
N ARG A 125 -12.21 22.20 9.77
CA ARG A 125 -11.80 23.46 10.41
C ARG A 125 -10.82 24.29 9.58
N LYS A 126 -10.27 23.73 8.48
CA LYS A 126 -9.17 24.32 7.70
C LYS A 126 -7.96 24.69 8.57
N ASP A 127 -7.69 23.87 9.61
CA ASP A 127 -6.64 24.08 10.59
C ASP A 127 -5.68 22.89 10.65
N TYR A 128 -4.49 23.08 10.08
CA TYR A 128 -3.44 22.05 10.03
C TYR A 128 -2.90 21.69 11.43
N HIS A 129 -2.87 22.64 12.37
CA HIS A 129 -2.31 22.41 13.70
C HIS A 129 -3.06 21.33 14.50
N VAL A 130 -4.32 21.09 14.18
CA VAL A 130 -5.12 19.99 14.74
C VAL A 130 -4.55 18.63 14.30
N PHE A 131 -3.99 18.53 13.10
CA PHE A 131 -3.47 17.31 12.51
C PHE A 131 -1.97 17.09 12.76
N GLU A 132 -1.19 18.16 12.86
CA GLU A 132 0.27 18.13 12.99
C GLU A 132 0.82 17.13 14.05
N PRO A 133 0.29 17.10 15.31
CA PRO A 133 0.78 16.17 16.33
C PRO A 133 0.58 14.70 15.95
N TRP A 134 -0.51 14.38 15.25
CA TRP A 134 -0.81 13.05 14.78
C TRP A 134 0.12 12.63 13.65
N LEU A 135 0.36 13.52 12.72
CA LEU A 135 1.29 13.30 11.61
C LEU A 135 2.70 13.02 12.12
N LYS A 136 3.15 13.77 13.13
CA LYS A 136 4.44 13.54 13.79
C LYS A 136 4.54 12.14 14.38
N GLN A 137 3.51 11.67 15.10
CA GLN A 137 3.47 10.31 15.65
C GLN A 137 3.54 9.24 14.55
N VAL A 138 2.87 9.45 13.41
CA VAL A 138 2.96 8.54 12.26
C VAL A 138 4.39 8.45 11.75
N PHE A 139 5.08 9.58 11.55
CA PHE A 139 6.48 9.60 11.10
C PHE A 139 7.41 8.93 12.11
N ASP A 140 7.24 9.19 13.40
CA ASP A 140 8.06 8.59 14.46
C ASP A 140 7.91 7.05 14.49
N LEU A 141 6.68 6.53 14.37
CA LEU A 141 6.43 5.09 14.30
C LEU A 141 6.91 4.47 12.99
N LYS A 142 6.69 5.13 11.86
CA LYS A 142 7.21 4.68 10.56
C LYS A 142 8.75 4.59 10.58
N LYS A 143 9.42 5.57 11.18
CA LYS A 143 10.87 5.55 11.36
C LYS A 143 11.32 4.38 12.24
N LYS A 144 10.62 4.10 13.36
CA LYS A 144 10.91 2.94 14.20
C LYS A 144 10.74 1.62 13.44
N ILE A 145 9.68 1.49 12.66
CA ILE A 145 9.43 0.31 11.81
C ILE A 145 10.55 0.14 10.79
N ALA A 146 10.92 1.22 10.08
CA ALA A 146 11.97 1.19 9.08
C ALA A 146 13.32 0.74 9.66
N LEU A 147 13.71 1.30 10.81
CA LEU A 147 14.96 0.95 11.50
C LEU A 147 14.94 -0.46 12.10
N ALA A 148 13.77 -1.00 12.43
CA ALA A 148 13.64 -2.39 12.85
C ALA A 148 13.82 -3.35 11.65
N ILE A 149 13.36 -2.97 10.46
CA ILE A 149 13.52 -3.75 9.23
C ILE A 149 14.98 -3.72 8.76
N ASP A 150 15.58 -2.52 8.69
CA ASP A 150 16.97 -2.34 8.27
C ASP A 150 17.61 -1.19 9.08
N PRO A 151 18.38 -1.51 10.13
CA PRO A 151 19.01 -0.51 10.98
C PRO A 151 20.16 0.24 10.29
N ASP A 152 20.75 -0.33 9.23
CA ASP A 152 21.92 0.21 8.53
C ASP A 152 21.52 1.10 7.35
N ALA A 153 20.27 0.99 6.88
CA ALA A 153 19.74 1.81 5.79
C ALA A 153 19.05 3.08 6.29
N PRO A 154 19.06 4.17 5.51
CA PRO A 154 18.20 5.31 5.77
C PRO A 154 16.73 4.87 5.89
N ALA A 155 16.04 5.32 6.94
CA ALA A 155 14.65 4.91 7.18
C ALA A 155 13.73 5.19 5.98
N PHE A 156 13.98 6.25 5.24
CA PHE A 156 13.21 6.60 4.05
C PHE A 156 13.44 5.60 2.91
N ASP A 157 14.67 5.14 2.68
CA ASP A 157 14.98 4.12 1.67
C ASP A 157 14.30 2.79 2.00
N THR A 158 14.29 2.40 3.28
CA THR A 158 13.57 1.20 3.74
C THR A 158 12.07 1.31 3.45
N MET A 159 11.47 2.49 3.65
CA MET A 159 10.04 2.72 3.39
C MET A 159 9.71 2.74 1.91
N ILE A 160 10.54 3.36 1.07
CA ILE A 160 10.38 3.34 -0.39
C ILE A 160 10.52 1.91 -0.90
N GLY A 161 11.55 1.19 -0.52
CA GLY A 161 11.81 -0.19 -0.93
C GLY A 161 10.72 -1.19 -0.51
N ALA A 162 9.89 -0.83 0.48
CA ALA A 162 8.71 -1.62 0.85
C ALA A 162 7.54 -1.48 -0.16
N VAL A 163 7.52 -0.41 -0.95
CA VAL A 163 6.52 -0.14 -2.01
C VAL A 163 7.08 -0.55 -3.37
N ASP A 164 8.28 -0.06 -3.70
CA ASP A 164 8.99 -0.32 -4.95
C ASP A 164 10.34 -0.97 -4.63
N GLU A 165 10.41 -2.28 -4.75
CA GLU A 165 11.57 -3.07 -4.34
C GLU A 165 12.86 -2.63 -5.06
N GLY A 166 13.87 -2.31 -4.26
CA GLY A 166 15.19 -1.87 -4.75
C GLY A 166 15.30 -0.37 -5.02
N LEU A 167 14.20 0.39 -5.02
CA LEU A 167 14.21 1.84 -5.20
C LEU A 167 14.78 2.53 -3.95
N LYS A 168 15.61 3.55 -4.17
CA LYS A 168 16.22 4.36 -3.12
C LYS A 168 15.89 5.84 -3.30
N SER A 169 16.00 6.61 -2.23
CA SER A 169 15.78 8.07 -2.25
C SER A 169 16.66 8.80 -3.27
N ALA A 170 17.89 8.33 -3.49
CA ALA A 170 18.78 8.89 -4.51
C ALA A 170 18.24 8.70 -5.93
N ASP A 171 17.59 7.56 -6.22
CA ASP A 171 16.98 7.29 -7.52
C ASP A 171 15.76 8.20 -7.74
N VAL A 172 14.90 8.29 -6.70
CA VAL A 172 13.73 9.19 -6.71
C VAL A 172 14.15 10.65 -6.93
N SER A 173 15.19 11.10 -6.22
CA SER A 173 15.69 12.48 -6.36
C SER A 173 16.18 12.75 -7.79
N ARG A 174 16.92 11.82 -8.38
CA ARG A 174 17.41 11.95 -9.77
C ARG A 174 16.26 12.07 -10.77
N GLU A 175 15.26 11.22 -10.65
CA GLU A 175 14.09 11.27 -11.53
C GLU A 175 13.27 12.55 -11.33
N PHE A 176 13.09 12.99 -10.07
CA PHE A 176 12.39 14.24 -9.77
C PHE A 176 13.13 15.48 -10.28
N ASP A 177 14.45 15.47 -10.29
CA ASP A 177 15.23 16.57 -10.89
C ASP A 177 15.02 16.69 -12.40
N VAL A 178 14.86 15.55 -13.10
CA VAL A 178 14.50 15.53 -14.52
C VAL A 178 13.08 16.04 -14.74
N LEU A 179 12.11 15.51 -13.98
CA LEU A 179 10.71 15.91 -14.04
C LEU A 179 10.52 17.39 -13.72
N LYS A 180 11.17 17.90 -12.69
CA LYS A 180 11.08 19.31 -12.27
C LYS A 180 11.50 20.27 -13.37
N ARG A 181 12.60 19.93 -14.07
CA ARG A 181 13.05 20.75 -15.21
C ARG A 181 12.06 20.71 -16.36
N GLY A 182 11.64 19.50 -16.79
CA GLY A 182 10.71 19.35 -17.90
C GLY A 182 9.34 19.98 -17.64
N ILE A 183 8.79 19.78 -16.43
CA ILE A 183 7.53 20.39 -16.03
C ILE A 183 7.67 21.93 -15.98
N GLY A 184 8.78 22.45 -15.44
CA GLY A 184 9.06 23.88 -15.40
C GLY A 184 9.05 24.50 -16.79
N GLU A 185 9.73 23.88 -17.76
CA GLU A 185 9.72 24.33 -19.15
C GLU A 185 8.32 24.31 -19.79
N ILE A 186 7.49 23.30 -19.50
CA ILE A 186 6.11 23.21 -19.98
C ILE A 186 5.25 24.32 -19.37
N LEU A 187 5.35 24.48 -18.04
CA LEU A 187 4.60 25.53 -17.34
C LEU A 187 4.96 26.93 -17.84
N ASP A 188 6.25 27.21 -18.07
CA ASP A 188 6.70 28.44 -18.66
C ASP A 188 6.09 28.69 -20.06
N LYS A 189 6.01 27.67 -20.91
CA LYS A 189 5.38 27.74 -22.22
C LYS A 189 3.89 28.02 -22.12
N ILE A 190 3.19 27.31 -21.22
CA ILE A 190 1.74 27.49 -20.99
C ILE A 190 1.46 28.90 -20.52
N THR A 191 2.21 29.39 -19.52
CA THR A 191 2.04 30.75 -18.98
C THR A 191 2.29 31.85 -20.03
N LYS A 192 3.29 31.64 -20.91
CA LYS A 192 3.61 32.61 -21.98
C LYS A 192 2.64 32.57 -23.16
N ALA A 193 1.98 31.44 -23.39
CA ALA A 193 1.11 31.25 -24.54
C ALA A 193 -0.25 31.93 -24.38
N ASP A 194 -0.60 32.36 -23.17
CA ASP A 194 -1.91 33.00 -22.85
C ASP A 194 -3.09 32.27 -23.54
N LEU A 195 -3.05 30.94 -23.46
CA LEU A 195 -4.10 30.10 -24.00
C LEU A 195 -5.34 30.29 -23.10
N GLY A 196 -6.30 31.07 -23.58
CA GLY A 196 -7.61 31.22 -22.93
C GLY A 196 -8.28 29.84 -22.86
N VAL A 197 -8.03 29.10 -21.78
CA VAL A 197 -8.74 27.87 -21.52
C VAL A 197 -10.16 28.23 -21.08
N ASN A 198 -11.16 27.68 -21.78
CA ASN A 198 -12.54 27.84 -21.35
C ASN A 198 -12.77 27.02 -20.06
N GLU A 199 -12.62 27.68 -18.91
CA GLU A 199 -12.82 27.06 -17.60
C GLU A 199 -14.28 26.68 -17.34
N GLU A 200 -15.25 27.24 -18.07
CA GLU A 200 -16.68 26.92 -17.91
C GLU A 200 -16.97 25.43 -18.11
N ILE A 201 -16.16 24.72 -18.90
CA ILE A 201 -16.28 23.28 -19.10
C ILE A 201 -16.09 22.51 -17.78
N PHE A 202 -15.21 23.01 -16.89
CA PHE A 202 -14.90 22.37 -15.60
C PHE A 202 -15.88 22.79 -14.47
N LEU A 203 -16.68 23.82 -14.71
CA LEU A 203 -17.66 24.35 -13.75
C LEU A 203 -19.08 23.84 -14.04
N ARG A 204 -19.27 23.03 -15.07
CA ARG A 204 -20.57 22.43 -15.35
C ARG A 204 -20.95 21.46 -14.24
N GLU A 205 -22.15 21.64 -13.73
CA GLU A 205 -22.79 20.61 -12.92
C GLU A 205 -23.33 19.53 -13.86
N GLU A 206 -22.76 18.33 -13.75
CA GLU A 206 -23.20 17.17 -14.52
C GLU A 206 -24.07 16.27 -13.62
N ASP A 207 -25.06 15.61 -14.22
CA ASP A 207 -25.91 14.66 -13.52
C ASP A 207 -25.08 13.45 -13.06
N PRO A 208 -25.03 13.12 -11.76
CA PRO A 208 -24.26 12.00 -11.23
C PRO A 208 -24.66 10.64 -11.88
N ASP A 209 -25.94 10.46 -12.22
CA ASP A 209 -26.44 9.23 -12.82
C ASP A 209 -25.97 9.10 -14.28
N GLU A 210 -25.94 10.20 -15.03
CA GLU A 210 -25.39 10.25 -16.39
C GLU A 210 -23.89 10.01 -16.38
N MET A 211 -23.15 10.61 -15.43
CA MET A 211 -21.71 10.38 -15.24
C MET A 211 -21.42 8.91 -14.91
N SER A 212 -22.21 8.29 -14.02
CA SER A 212 -22.09 6.88 -13.68
C SER A 212 -22.39 5.96 -14.88
N ALA A 213 -23.43 6.27 -15.64
CA ALA A 213 -23.78 5.52 -16.85
C ALA A 213 -22.68 5.63 -17.93
N PHE A 214 -22.10 6.81 -18.10
CA PHE A 214 -20.96 7.05 -18.99
C PHE A 214 -19.74 6.23 -18.56
N GLY A 215 -19.39 6.26 -17.28
CA GLY A 215 -18.27 5.50 -16.73
C GLY A 215 -18.42 3.99 -16.94
N ARG A 216 -19.62 3.44 -16.70
CA ARG A 216 -19.92 2.01 -16.96
C ARG A 216 -19.76 1.64 -18.43
N ARG A 217 -20.17 2.51 -19.34
CA ARG A 217 -20.01 2.29 -20.79
C ARG A 217 -18.53 2.26 -21.17
N LEU A 218 -17.74 3.23 -20.70
CA LEU A 218 -16.29 3.26 -20.95
C LEU A 218 -15.61 2.00 -20.38
N ALA A 219 -15.95 1.59 -19.17
CA ALA A 219 -15.41 0.38 -18.56
C ALA A 219 -15.71 -0.87 -19.42
N ALA A 220 -16.96 -0.98 -19.91
CA ALA A 220 -17.36 -2.09 -20.77
C ALA A 220 -16.60 -2.09 -22.12
N GLU A 221 -16.43 -0.93 -22.75
CA GLU A 221 -15.61 -0.76 -23.97
C GLU A 221 -14.15 -1.10 -23.76
N ALA A 222 -13.60 -0.81 -22.56
CA ALA A 222 -12.26 -1.23 -22.16
C ALA A 222 -12.13 -2.72 -21.81
N GLY A 223 -13.21 -3.50 -21.93
CA GLY A 223 -13.23 -4.95 -21.68
C GLY A 223 -13.51 -5.35 -20.24
N TYR A 224 -13.95 -4.43 -19.37
CA TYR A 224 -14.35 -4.74 -18.00
C TYR A 224 -15.67 -5.49 -17.96
N ASP A 225 -15.66 -6.70 -17.40
CA ASP A 225 -16.87 -7.51 -17.23
C ASP A 225 -17.55 -7.19 -15.88
N GLN A 226 -18.60 -6.38 -15.93
CA GLN A 226 -19.37 -5.94 -14.76
C GLN A 226 -20.05 -7.08 -13.99
N ARG A 227 -20.11 -8.29 -14.54
CA ARG A 227 -20.59 -9.49 -13.82
C ARG A 227 -19.55 -10.08 -12.87
N LYS A 228 -18.27 -9.68 -13.02
CA LYS A 228 -17.14 -10.14 -12.21
C LYS A 228 -16.68 -9.15 -11.16
N GLY A 229 -17.19 -7.93 -11.20
CA GLY A 229 -16.85 -6.88 -10.25
C GLY A 229 -17.89 -5.78 -10.19
N GLY A 230 -17.85 -4.97 -9.11
CA GLY A 230 -18.67 -3.78 -8.97
C GLY A 230 -18.10 -2.57 -9.74
N PHE A 231 -18.97 -1.58 -9.95
CA PHE A 231 -18.59 -0.31 -10.57
C PHE A 231 -19.18 0.84 -9.75
#